data_17da14f808c2e0388b343c492602c822
#
_entry.id   17da14f808c2e0388b343c492602c822
#
_cell.length_a   1.000
_cell.length_b   1.000
_cell.length_c   1.000
_cell.angle_alpha   90.00
_cell.angle_beta   90.00
_cell.angle_gamma   90.00
#
_symmetry.space_group_name_H-M   'P 1'
#
loop_
_entity.id
_entity.type
_entity.pdbx_description
1 polymer ?
#
loop_
_entity_poly.entity_id
_entity_poly.type
_entity_poly.pdbx_seq_one_letter_code
_entity_poly.pdbx_strand_id
1 'polypeptide(L)'
;REGNHGKVSVKNRYWFSYADGTPYFEAGTTCYAWIHQSAELRQQTLETLSAGYFNKLRMCVFPKWYEHNHRQPELYPFAGNPENGFDYETPNVCFFQHLENCISALESLGIEADIILFHPYESSDWRFNWMTERQDRQYLRYITARLSAFHNVWWSLANEYDLLQTGYKRKKTAW
;
A
#
# COMPACT_ATOMS: atom_id res chain seq x y z
N ARG A 1 21.08 -4.74 11.07
CA ARG A 1 21.73 -3.85 10.06
C ARG A 1 22.03 -2.53 10.73
N GLU A 2 23.16 -1.93 10.43
CA GLU A 2 23.47 -0.55 10.80
C GLU A 2 22.40 0.39 10.23
N GLY A 3 21.88 1.32 11.05
CA GLY A 3 20.78 2.22 10.66
C GLY A 3 19.36 1.65 10.79
N ASN A 4 19.19 0.38 11.19
CA ASN A 4 17.87 -0.17 11.48
C ASN A 4 17.49 0.12 12.94
N HIS A 5 16.59 1.08 13.13
CA HIS A 5 16.05 1.49 14.44
C HIS A 5 14.85 0.66 14.89
N GLY A 6 14.44 -0.33 14.07
CA GLY A 6 13.25 -1.14 14.31
C GLY A 6 11.95 -0.42 13.97
N LYS A 7 10.83 -1.01 14.37
CA LYS A 7 9.49 -0.50 14.03
C LYS A 7 9.17 0.80 14.77
N VAL A 8 8.51 1.72 14.08
CA VAL A 8 7.95 2.93 14.69
C VAL A 8 6.68 2.59 15.47
N SER A 9 6.54 3.16 16.65
CA SER A 9 5.37 3.00 17.51
C SER A 9 5.03 4.30 18.26
N VAL A 10 3.81 4.37 18.82
CA VAL A 10 3.39 5.49 19.65
C VAL A 10 4.07 5.41 21.02
N LYS A 11 4.71 6.50 21.44
CA LYS A 11 5.32 6.68 22.77
C LYS A 11 4.59 7.77 23.55
N ASN A 12 4.29 7.50 24.82
CA ASN A 12 3.65 8.47 25.71
C ASN A 12 2.39 9.13 25.15
N ARG A 13 1.59 8.41 24.35
CA ARG A 13 0.33 8.83 23.72
C ARG A 13 0.44 9.87 22.56
N TYR A 14 1.52 10.64 22.48
CA TYR A 14 1.58 11.82 21.62
C TYR A 14 2.74 11.83 20.65
N TRP A 15 3.70 10.94 20.82
CA TRP A 15 4.95 10.93 20.06
C TRP A 15 5.17 9.60 19.38
N PHE A 16 5.88 9.62 18.27
CA PHE A 16 6.38 8.43 17.63
C PHE A 16 7.85 8.21 17.98
N SER A 17 8.25 6.96 18.17
CA SER A 17 9.64 6.56 18.29
C SER A 17 9.86 5.20 17.65
N TYR A 18 11.08 4.98 17.20
CA TYR A 18 11.54 3.66 16.82
C TYR A 18 11.65 2.73 18.04
N ALA A 19 11.80 1.42 17.77
CA ALA A 19 11.88 0.40 18.82
C ALA A 19 13.11 0.59 19.74
N ASP A 20 14.21 1.15 19.23
CA ASP A 20 15.41 1.48 19.99
C ASP A 20 15.28 2.78 20.84
N GLY A 21 14.15 3.47 20.74
CA GLY A 21 13.88 4.71 21.46
C GLY A 21 14.25 6.00 20.71
N THR A 22 14.86 5.91 19.54
CA THR A 22 15.13 7.07 18.68
C THR A 22 13.82 7.78 18.33
N PRO A 23 13.70 9.10 18.50
CA PRO A 23 12.50 9.83 18.11
C PRO A 23 12.22 9.74 16.60
N TYR A 24 10.95 9.60 16.24
CA TYR A 24 10.49 9.64 14.85
C TYR A 24 9.65 10.88 14.62
N PHE A 25 10.12 11.77 13.74
CA PHE A 25 9.41 12.97 13.31
C PHE A 25 8.92 12.76 11.88
N GLU A 26 7.62 12.59 11.72
CA GLU A 26 7.02 12.27 10.44
C GLU A 26 7.11 13.44 9.45
N ALA A 27 7.74 13.18 8.29
CA ALA A 27 7.73 14.03 7.12
C ALA A 27 7.31 13.20 5.92
N GLY A 28 5.99 13.05 5.73
CA GLY A 28 5.41 12.16 4.73
C GLY A 28 5.05 12.84 3.42
N THR A 29 5.02 12.06 2.36
CA THR A 29 4.41 12.43 1.07
C THR A 29 3.52 11.31 0.54
N THR A 30 2.72 11.60 -0.49
CA THR A 30 1.74 10.66 -1.05
C THR A 30 2.02 10.44 -2.52
N CYS A 31 2.23 9.16 -2.88
CA CYS A 31 2.33 8.68 -4.25
C CYS A 31 1.43 7.44 -4.41
N TYR A 32 0.11 7.63 -4.45
CA TYR A 32 -0.87 6.55 -4.37
C TYR A 32 -0.62 5.39 -5.36
N ALA A 33 -0.28 5.70 -6.61
CA ALA A 33 -0.10 4.71 -7.65
C ALA A 33 1.38 4.35 -7.93
N TRP A 34 2.31 4.66 -7.02
CA TRP A 34 3.74 4.50 -7.25
C TRP A 34 4.13 3.07 -7.64
N ILE A 35 3.66 2.07 -6.90
CA ILE A 35 3.97 0.66 -7.18
C ILE A 35 3.44 0.15 -8.53
N HIS A 36 2.49 0.87 -9.12
CA HIS A 36 1.86 0.53 -10.40
C HIS A 36 2.46 1.29 -11.59
N GLN A 37 3.49 2.11 -11.36
CA GLN A 37 4.17 2.87 -12.41
C GLN A 37 5.27 2.06 -13.09
N SER A 38 5.81 2.59 -14.20
CA SER A 38 6.97 1.99 -14.86
C SER A 38 8.19 1.94 -13.94
N ALA A 39 9.14 1.06 -14.24
CA ALA A 39 10.36 0.92 -13.45
C ALA A 39 11.15 2.24 -13.38
N GLU A 40 11.19 2.98 -14.49
CA GLU A 40 11.89 4.27 -14.60
C GLU A 40 11.26 5.31 -13.68
N LEU A 41 9.92 5.42 -13.68
CA LEU A 41 9.21 6.39 -12.83
C LEU A 41 9.32 6.02 -11.34
N ARG A 42 9.28 4.72 -11.02
CA ARG A 42 9.51 4.28 -9.64
C ARG A 42 10.92 4.62 -9.17
N GLN A 43 11.93 4.39 -10.02
CA GLN A 43 13.32 4.72 -9.70
C GLN A 43 13.52 6.23 -9.54
N GLN A 44 12.98 7.05 -10.43
CA GLN A 44 13.02 8.50 -10.33
C GLN A 44 12.37 9.01 -9.04
N THR A 45 11.27 8.36 -8.61
CA THR A 45 10.62 8.68 -7.33
C THR A 45 11.55 8.39 -6.15
N LEU A 46 12.22 7.22 -6.14
CA LEU A 46 13.18 6.87 -5.08
C LEU A 46 14.35 7.87 -5.02
N GLU A 47 14.88 8.27 -6.15
CA GLU A 47 15.95 9.30 -6.24
C GLU A 47 15.49 10.65 -5.67
N THR A 48 14.26 11.06 -6.03
CA THR A 48 13.66 12.29 -5.49
C THR A 48 13.46 12.21 -3.98
N LEU A 49 12.96 11.08 -3.48
CA LEU A 49 12.75 10.87 -2.05
C LEU A 49 14.08 10.85 -1.28
N SER A 50 15.12 10.21 -1.83
CA SER A 50 16.44 10.14 -1.20
C SER A 50 17.16 11.49 -1.13
N ALA A 51 16.89 12.39 -2.08
CA ALA A 51 17.41 13.76 -2.09
C ALA A 51 16.60 14.73 -1.22
N GLY A 52 15.40 14.32 -0.78
CA GLY A 52 14.48 15.12 0.02
C GLY A 52 14.58 14.83 1.52
N TYR A 53 13.64 15.41 2.28
CA TYR A 53 13.52 15.22 3.72
C TYR A 53 12.37 14.27 4.09
N PHE A 54 11.83 13.53 3.11
CA PHE A 54 10.73 12.62 3.34
C PHE A 54 11.22 11.32 3.97
N ASN A 55 10.56 10.91 5.05
CA ASN A 55 10.82 9.65 5.74
C ASN A 55 9.58 8.73 5.75
N LYS A 56 8.54 9.07 5.00
CA LYS A 56 7.32 8.26 4.85
C LYS A 56 6.69 8.46 3.49
N LEU A 57 6.32 7.36 2.83
CA LEU A 57 5.60 7.35 1.57
C LEU A 57 4.27 6.63 1.72
N ARG A 58 3.16 7.35 1.42
CA ARG A 58 1.81 6.79 1.43
C ARG A 58 1.42 6.30 0.03
N MET A 59 1.01 5.02 -0.09
CA MET A 59 0.70 4.39 -1.37
C MET A 59 -0.44 3.37 -1.25
N CYS A 60 -1.14 3.11 -2.37
CA CYS A 60 -2.23 2.13 -2.45
C CYS A 60 -1.71 0.76 -2.89
N VAL A 61 -2.22 -0.31 -2.25
CA VAL A 61 -1.97 -1.69 -2.72
C VAL A 61 -2.76 -1.96 -3.99
N PHE A 62 -4.03 -1.61 -4.03
CA PHE A 62 -4.83 -1.71 -5.25
C PHE A 62 -4.51 -0.56 -6.22
N PRO A 63 -4.57 -0.78 -7.53
CA PRO A 63 -4.34 0.29 -8.49
C PRO A 63 -5.37 1.40 -8.32
N LYS A 64 -4.93 2.64 -8.54
CA LYS A 64 -5.77 3.83 -8.43
C LYS A 64 -6.02 4.43 -9.80
N TRP A 65 -7.31 4.64 -10.11
CA TRP A 65 -7.76 5.38 -11.28
C TRP A 65 -8.08 6.84 -10.90
N TYR A 66 -7.52 7.79 -11.63
CA TYR A 66 -7.84 9.22 -11.47
C TYR A 66 -7.35 10.00 -12.69
N GLU A 67 -7.75 11.26 -12.81
CA GLU A 67 -7.55 12.11 -13.99
C GLU A 67 -6.12 12.11 -14.54
N HIS A 68 -5.12 12.00 -13.67
CA HIS A 68 -3.70 12.02 -14.06
C HIS A 68 -3.04 10.64 -14.10
N ASN A 69 -3.80 9.56 -13.93
CA ASN A 69 -3.28 8.20 -13.96
C ASN A 69 -4.32 7.23 -14.54
N HIS A 70 -4.34 7.12 -15.87
CA HIS A 70 -5.21 6.21 -16.61
C HIS A 70 -4.47 4.96 -17.12
N ARG A 71 -3.22 4.79 -16.73
CA ARG A 71 -2.43 3.65 -17.13
C ARG A 71 -2.90 2.39 -16.41
N GLN A 72 -3.11 1.32 -17.17
CA GLN A 72 -3.31 -0.01 -16.60
C GLN A 72 -2.00 -0.51 -16.00
N PRO A 73 -2.01 -1.08 -14.79
CA PRO A 73 -0.81 -1.66 -14.20
C PRO A 73 -0.36 -2.93 -14.97
N GLU A 74 0.93 -3.22 -14.92
CA GLU A 74 1.50 -4.44 -15.50
C GLU A 74 1.16 -5.69 -14.67
N LEU A 75 1.01 -5.50 -13.38
CA LEU A 75 0.68 -6.56 -12.43
C LEU A 75 -0.55 -6.17 -11.61
N TYR A 76 -1.45 -7.12 -11.42
CA TYR A 76 -2.62 -6.98 -10.57
C TYR A 76 -2.50 -7.85 -9.32
N PRO A 77 -3.14 -7.49 -8.21
CA PRO A 77 -3.03 -8.21 -6.93
C PRO A 77 -3.66 -9.61 -6.94
N PHE A 78 -4.52 -9.87 -7.91
CA PHE A 78 -5.21 -11.17 -8.06
C PHE A 78 -5.01 -11.75 -9.46
N ALA A 79 -5.22 -13.05 -9.60
CA ALA A 79 -5.19 -13.73 -10.89
C ALA A 79 -6.34 -13.24 -11.78
N GLY A 80 -6.05 -13.06 -13.07
CA GLY A 80 -7.00 -12.53 -14.06
C GLY A 80 -6.56 -11.20 -14.66
N ASN A 81 -7.48 -10.54 -15.33
CA ASN A 81 -7.25 -9.26 -15.98
C ASN A 81 -8.58 -8.48 -16.15
N PRO A 82 -8.56 -7.20 -16.53
CA PRO A 82 -9.77 -6.41 -16.70
C PRO A 82 -10.77 -6.97 -17.72
N GLU A 83 -10.30 -7.65 -18.76
CA GLU A 83 -11.14 -8.16 -19.85
C GLU A 83 -11.95 -9.41 -19.41
N ASN A 84 -11.31 -10.30 -18.68
CA ASN A 84 -11.89 -11.60 -18.28
C ASN A 84 -12.35 -11.63 -16.82
N GLY A 85 -12.11 -10.55 -16.08
CA GLY A 85 -12.35 -10.46 -14.63
C GLY A 85 -11.21 -11.04 -13.80
N PHE A 86 -11.35 -10.95 -12.48
CA PHE A 86 -10.36 -11.37 -11.50
C PHE A 86 -10.89 -12.49 -10.62
N ASP A 87 -10.05 -13.46 -10.32
CA ASP A 87 -10.27 -14.43 -9.25
C ASP A 87 -9.72 -13.86 -7.93
N TYR A 88 -10.58 -13.24 -7.14
CA TYR A 88 -10.21 -12.61 -5.87
C TYR A 88 -9.81 -13.61 -4.76
N GLU A 89 -9.91 -14.91 -5.01
CA GLU A 89 -9.46 -15.95 -4.09
C GLU A 89 -8.04 -16.43 -4.39
N THR A 90 -7.51 -16.08 -5.57
CA THR A 90 -6.16 -16.44 -6.02
C THR A 90 -5.23 -15.21 -6.07
N PRO A 91 -4.45 -14.93 -5.00
CA PRO A 91 -3.47 -13.84 -5.00
C PRO A 91 -2.40 -14.04 -6.08
N ASN A 92 -2.05 -12.97 -6.77
CA ASN A 92 -0.97 -12.97 -7.74
C ASN A 92 0.39 -12.85 -7.04
N VAL A 93 1.11 -13.95 -6.92
CA VAL A 93 2.41 -14.01 -6.23
C VAL A 93 3.42 -13.01 -6.80
N CYS A 94 3.46 -12.83 -8.13
CA CYS A 94 4.38 -11.88 -8.78
C CYS A 94 4.10 -10.43 -8.36
N PHE A 95 2.81 -10.06 -8.24
CA PHE A 95 2.43 -8.74 -7.74
C PHE A 95 2.92 -8.52 -6.30
N PHE A 96 2.71 -9.48 -5.41
CA PHE A 96 3.11 -9.32 -4.01
C PHE A 96 4.62 -9.34 -3.84
N GLN A 97 5.37 -10.12 -4.63
CA GLN A 97 6.83 -10.04 -4.66
C GLN A 97 7.30 -8.66 -5.14
N HIS A 98 6.63 -8.10 -6.15
CA HIS A 98 6.91 -6.73 -6.59
C HIS A 98 6.64 -5.70 -5.49
N LEU A 99 5.51 -5.80 -4.79
CA LEU A 99 5.20 -4.94 -3.64
C LEU A 99 6.26 -5.05 -2.53
N GLU A 100 6.70 -6.26 -2.19
CA GLU A 100 7.77 -6.51 -1.22
C GLU A 100 9.09 -5.84 -1.66
N ASN A 101 9.45 -5.94 -2.94
CA ASN A 101 10.62 -5.27 -3.48
C ASN A 101 10.53 -3.74 -3.39
N CYS A 102 9.34 -3.17 -3.64
CA CYS A 102 9.09 -1.74 -3.48
C CYS A 102 9.24 -1.31 -2.00
N ILE A 103 8.70 -2.08 -1.06
CA ILE A 103 8.83 -1.82 0.39
C ILE A 103 10.30 -1.91 0.83
N SER A 104 11.04 -2.92 0.37
CA SER A 104 12.48 -3.06 0.64
C SER A 104 13.30 -1.92 0.08
N ALA A 105 12.93 -1.38 -1.09
CA ALA A 105 13.60 -0.21 -1.66
C ALA A 105 13.41 1.03 -0.78
N LEU A 106 12.20 1.27 -0.26
CA LEU A 106 11.94 2.33 0.72
C LEU A 106 12.70 2.10 2.03
N GLU A 107 12.72 0.85 2.55
CA GLU A 107 13.47 0.48 3.74
C GLU A 107 14.97 0.82 3.62
N SER A 108 15.55 0.56 2.46
CA SER A 108 16.97 0.85 2.20
C SER A 108 17.32 2.34 2.22
N LEU A 109 16.31 3.20 2.04
CA LEU A 109 16.41 4.66 2.13
C LEU A 109 15.99 5.21 3.50
N GLY A 110 15.62 4.34 4.46
CA GLY A 110 15.10 4.76 5.76
C GLY A 110 13.68 5.37 5.69
N ILE A 111 12.90 4.99 4.67
CA ILE A 111 11.56 5.52 4.43
C ILE A 111 10.50 4.50 4.87
N GLU A 112 9.56 4.96 5.69
CA GLU A 112 8.40 4.19 6.11
C GLU A 112 7.38 4.05 4.95
N ALA A 113 6.87 2.84 4.75
CA ALA A 113 5.88 2.50 3.74
C ALA A 113 4.47 2.51 4.35
N ASP A 114 3.70 3.58 4.17
CA ASP A 114 2.30 3.67 4.60
C ASP A 114 1.40 3.09 3.50
N ILE A 115 0.99 1.83 3.67
CA ILE A 115 0.21 1.10 2.68
C ILE A 115 -1.28 1.21 2.95
N ILE A 116 -2.03 1.67 1.95
CA ILE A 116 -3.49 1.72 1.96
C ILE A 116 -4.02 0.42 1.39
N LEU A 117 -4.73 -0.35 2.23
CA LEU A 117 -5.23 -1.67 1.87
C LEU A 117 -6.48 -1.61 0.98
N PHE A 118 -7.38 -0.63 1.23
CA PHE A 118 -8.60 -0.42 0.46
C PHE A 118 -8.82 1.06 0.15
N HIS A 119 -9.47 1.34 -0.98
CA HIS A 119 -9.85 2.71 -1.37
C HIS A 119 -10.98 2.70 -2.41
N PRO A 120 -11.73 3.82 -2.60
CA PRO A 120 -12.84 3.91 -3.55
C PRO A 120 -12.43 4.29 -4.98
N TYR A 121 -11.14 4.46 -5.28
CA TYR A 121 -10.64 5.08 -6.51
C TYR A 121 -10.35 4.07 -7.62
N GLU A 122 -11.29 3.18 -7.87
CA GLU A 122 -11.11 2.13 -8.86
C GLU A 122 -11.72 2.48 -10.21
N SER A 123 -11.13 1.93 -11.25
CA SER A 123 -11.81 1.79 -12.54
C SER A 123 -12.95 0.75 -12.39
N SER A 124 -14.01 0.92 -13.19
CA SER A 124 -15.12 -0.05 -13.26
C SER A 124 -14.67 -1.46 -13.63
N ASP A 125 -13.50 -1.60 -14.21
CA ASP A 125 -12.99 -2.86 -14.75
C ASP A 125 -12.30 -3.72 -13.70
N TRP A 126 -11.80 -3.13 -12.61
CA TRP A 126 -11.06 -3.88 -11.58
C TRP A 126 -11.96 -4.49 -10.52
N ARG A 127 -12.96 -3.76 -10.05
CA ARG A 127 -13.99 -4.19 -9.09
C ARG A 127 -13.47 -4.80 -7.79
N PHE A 128 -12.28 -4.41 -7.31
CA PHE A 128 -11.76 -4.89 -6.02
C PHE A 128 -12.65 -4.46 -4.85
N ASN A 129 -13.35 -3.33 -4.98
CA ASN A 129 -14.38 -2.90 -4.03
C ASN A 129 -15.60 -3.82 -3.96
N TRP A 130 -15.72 -4.77 -4.89
CA TRP A 130 -16.84 -5.70 -4.98
C TRP A 130 -16.55 -7.06 -4.35
N MET A 131 -15.34 -7.24 -3.84
CA MET A 131 -14.99 -8.44 -3.08
C MET A 131 -15.97 -8.66 -1.93
N THR A 132 -16.31 -9.92 -1.70
CA THR A 132 -17.14 -10.34 -0.57
C THR A 132 -16.34 -10.20 0.74
N GLU A 133 -17.04 -10.19 1.88
CA GLU A 133 -16.39 -10.18 3.20
C GLU A 133 -15.37 -11.33 3.36
N ARG A 134 -15.69 -12.53 2.83
CA ARG A 134 -14.77 -13.68 2.85
C ARG A 134 -13.50 -13.39 2.08
N GLN A 135 -13.60 -12.81 0.88
CA GLN A 135 -12.47 -12.45 0.02
C GLN A 135 -11.64 -11.32 0.64
N ASP A 136 -12.29 -10.30 1.22
CA ASP A 136 -11.61 -9.24 1.97
C ASP A 136 -10.78 -9.82 3.12
N ARG A 137 -11.34 -10.71 3.92
CA ARG A 137 -10.65 -11.36 5.04
C ARG A 137 -9.48 -12.24 4.57
N GLN A 138 -9.65 -12.94 3.45
CA GLN A 138 -8.58 -13.75 2.85
C GLN A 138 -7.44 -12.86 2.37
N TYR A 139 -7.75 -11.77 1.65
CA TYR A 139 -6.78 -10.78 1.21
C TYR A 139 -6.02 -10.17 2.38
N LEU A 140 -6.73 -9.70 3.43
CA LEU A 140 -6.11 -9.12 4.61
C LEU A 140 -5.16 -10.10 5.31
N ARG A 141 -5.57 -11.36 5.48
CA ARG A 141 -4.69 -12.40 6.06
C ARG A 141 -3.46 -12.63 5.20
N TYR A 142 -3.64 -12.70 3.89
CA TYR A 142 -2.54 -12.96 2.97
C TYR A 142 -1.52 -11.82 2.97
N ILE A 143 -1.95 -10.57 2.80
CA ILE A 143 -1.04 -9.43 2.76
C ILE A 143 -0.35 -9.21 4.12
N THR A 144 -1.09 -9.37 5.22
CA THR A 144 -0.51 -9.27 6.56
C THR A 144 0.56 -10.33 6.78
N ALA A 145 0.30 -11.59 6.41
CA ALA A 145 1.27 -12.67 6.55
C ALA A 145 2.56 -12.40 5.75
N ARG A 146 2.43 -11.80 4.57
CA ARG A 146 3.60 -11.48 3.73
C ARG A 146 4.41 -10.30 4.23
N LEU A 147 3.75 -9.25 4.69
CA LEU A 147 4.41 -7.97 4.98
C LEU A 147 4.71 -7.73 6.46
N SER A 148 4.24 -8.57 7.38
CA SER A 148 4.43 -8.36 8.82
C SER A 148 5.90 -8.41 9.27
N ALA A 149 6.79 -9.00 8.49
CA ALA A 149 8.22 -9.03 8.76
C ALA A 149 8.95 -7.71 8.43
N PHE A 150 8.34 -6.84 7.65
CA PHE A 150 8.91 -5.53 7.31
C PHE A 150 8.65 -4.56 8.45
N HIS A 151 9.72 -4.03 9.06
CA HIS A 151 9.59 -3.09 10.17
C HIS A 151 9.14 -1.70 9.74
N ASN A 152 9.35 -1.32 8.47
CA ASN A 152 8.99 -0.03 7.89
C ASN A 152 7.56 0.02 7.32
N VAL A 153 6.72 -0.99 7.56
CA VAL A 153 5.33 -1.00 7.08
C VAL A 153 4.39 -0.38 8.11
N TRP A 154 3.63 0.63 7.64
CA TRP A 154 2.48 1.20 8.33
C TRP A 154 1.20 0.73 7.63
N TRP A 155 0.18 0.42 8.42
CA TRP A 155 -1.08 -0.14 7.96
C TRP A 155 -2.17 0.91 7.95
N SER A 156 -2.63 1.31 6.76
CA SER A 156 -3.84 2.10 6.57
C SER A 156 -4.94 1.18 6.03
N LEU A 157 -5.95 0.89 6.85
CA LEU A 157 -6.99 -0.06 6.47
C LEU A 157 -7.76 0.41 5.24
N ALA A 158 -8.20 1.67 5.23
CA ALA A 158 -8.84 2.26 4.07
C ALA A 158 -8.60 3.76 3.99
N ASN A 159 -8.57 4.28 2.76
CA ASN A 159 -8.64 5.72 2.49
C ASN A 159 -10.08 6.05 2.08
N GLU A 160 -10.64 7.16 2.61
CA GLU A 160 -12.02 7.60 2.33
C GLU A 160 -13.04 6.46 2.44
N TYR A 161 -12.99 5.74 3.56
CA TYR A 161 -13.84 4.56 3.81
C TYR A 161 -15.34 4.85 3.74
N ASP A 162 -15.74 6.07 4.03
CA ASP A 162 -17.11 6.56 3.93
C ASP A 162 -17.63 6.50 2.48
N LEU A 163 -16.78 6.80 1.50
CA LEU A 163 -17.11 6.64 0.08
C LEU A 163 -17.26 5.17 -0.33
N LEU A 164 -16.50 4.27 0.28
CA LEU A 164 -16.67 2.82 0.09
C LEU A 164 -18.03 2.33 0.59
N GLN A 165 -18.59 2.97 1.62
CA GLN A 165 -19.90 2.62 2.17
C GLN A 165 -21.06 3.20 1.37
N THR A 166 -20.93 4.44 0.89
CA THR A 166 -22.03 5.19 0.26
C THR A 166 -22.08 5.05 -1.26
N GLY A 167 -20.95 5.06 -1.92
CA GLY A 167 -20.86 5.08 -3.38
C GLY A 167 -21.00 3.71 -4.04
N TYR A 168 -20.51 2.67 -3.39
CA TYR A 168 -20.39 1.33 -3.97
C TYR A 168 -21.17 0.23 -3.25
N LYS A 169 -22.13 0.60 -2.42
CA LYS A 169 -23.18 -0.24 -1.80
C LYS A 169 -22.73 -1.49 -1.01
N ARG A 170 -21.46 -1.80 -0.81
CA ARG A 170 -21.12 -3.16 -0.41
C ARG A 170 -20.19 -3.34 0.78
N LYS A 171 -19.36 -2.38 1.13
CA LYS A 171 -18.52 -2.57 2.33
C LYS A 171 -19.22 -2.02 3.56
N LYS A 172 -20.33 -2.66 3.91
CA LYS A 172 -20.91 -2.49 5.25
C LYS A 172 -19.97 -3.16 6.24
N THR A 173 -19.19 -2.36 6.97
CA THR A 173 -18.66 -2.72 8.30
C THR A 173 -18.12 -4.17 8.46
N ALA A 174 -17.31 -4.64 7.53
CA ALA A 174 -16.56 -5.89 7.73
C ALA A 174 -15.24 -5.68 8.48
N TRP A 175 -15.03 -4.49 8.97
CA TRP A 175 -13.81 -4.05 9.63
C TRP A 175 -13.90 -4.13 11.15
#